data_5ff1071db5a5c94c6f8f32b2bd034086
#
_entry.id   5ff1071db5a5c94c6f8f32b2bd034086
#
_cell.length_a   1.000
_cell.length_b   1.000
_cell.length_c   1.000
_cell.angle_alpha   90.00
_cell.angle_beta   90.00
_cell.angle_gamma   90.00
#
_symmetry.space_group_name_H-M   'P 1'
#
loop_
_entity.id
_entity.type
_entity.pdbx_description
1 polymer ?
#
loop_
_entity_poly.entity_id
_entity_poly.type
_entity_poly.pdbx_seq_one_letter_code
_entity_poly.pdbx_strand_id
1 'polypeptide(L)'
;MSKKLLLALCLLGFPSLLQAQSQEDLKDYFEGKQVVVKLDMPGDKSGIDLRLDDSRPVDFAEVGRRTKRFGVSIRRGDEATVTLVKVNKKNIEFQLSGGGYGTAGDSVSKPSINTYVAKSEREKRLEDDVRNEKDPRQKKRLEDQLDDLRHEREREEARLKAEAAQAEILAEAQERNLRLTSGSRFNLWFEDRVPAEALTPGAVKAALADYVEFDTRDFGGRDKRDETRPDRSSSSRSFVLRKGVTEQEVNRAYGEPLSRQIEQVKNFSLVTATYETEDGQLLAHFVEGVLVRYSMSSK
;
A
#
# COMPACT_ATOMS: atom_id res chain seq x y z
N MET A 1 -54.46 -0.85 -41.42
CA MET A 1 -53.86 0.20 -40.57
C MET A 1 -53.41 -0.48 -39.31
N SER A 2 -52.24 -0.61 -38.87
CA SER A 2 -50.84 -0.30 -39.13
C SER A 2 -50.05 -1.19 -38.16
N LYS A 3 -49.38 -2.24 -38.66
CA LYS A 3 -48.41 -3.06 -37.90
C LYS A 3 -47.03 -2.55 -38.22
N LYS A 4 -46.58 -1.43 -37.65
CA LYS A 4 -45.18 -0.94 -37.71
C LYS A 4 -44.94 -0.01 -36.54
N LEU A 5 -44.67 -0.57 -35.32
CA LEU A 5 -43.97 0.17 -34.26
C LEU A 5 -43.61 -0.78 -33.12
N LEU A 6 -42.60 -1.60 -33.30
CA LEU A 6 -41.97 -2.37 -32.18
C LEU A 6 -40.65 -2.98 -32.66
N LEU A 7 -39.68 -2.15 -33.09
CA LEU A 7 -38.31 -2.61 -33.34
C LEU A 7 -37.32 -1.45 -33.25
N ALA A 8 -37.22 -0.81 -32.09
CA ALA A 8 -36.23 0.21 -31.84
C ALA A 8 -35.95 0.40 -30.35
N LEU A 9 -35.64 -0.69 -29.60
CA LEU A 9 -35.24 -0.55 -28.21
C LEU A 9 -34.36 -1.72 -27.77
N CYS A 10 -33.21 -1.96 -28.43
CA CYS A 10 -32.22 -2.97 -28.02
C CYS A 10 -30.78 -2.59 -28.44
N LEU A 11 -30.37 -1.33 -28.47
CA LEU A 11 -29.02 -0.95 -28.95
C LEU A 11 -28.28 0.04 -28.02
N LEU A 12 -28.58 0.07 -26.72
CA LEU A 12 -27.89 0.97 -25.77
C LEU A 12 -27.17 0.25 -24.60
N GLY A 13 -26.94 -1.07 -24.66
CA GLY A 13 -26.39 -1.84 -23.55
C GLY A 13 -25.01 -2.48 -23.74
N PHE A 14 -24.28 -2.27 -24.84
CA PHE A 14 -23.10 -3.07 -25.16
C PHE A 14 -21.69 -2.54 -24.79
N PRO A 15 -21.42 -1.30 -24.37
CA PRO A 15 -20.07 -0.89 -24.07
C PRO A 15 -19.49 -1.48 -22.76
N SER A 16 -20.34 -1.79 -21.78
CA SER A 16 -19.89 -2.23 -20.47
C SER A 16 -19.34 -3.68 -20.43
N LEU A 17 -19.86 -4.57 -21.26
CA LEU A 17 -19.44 -5.98 -21.29
C LEU A 17 -18.07 -6.15 -21.98
N LEU A 18 -17.81 -5.42 -23.07
CA LEU A 18 -16.53 -5.45 -23.77
C LEU A 18 -15.39 -4.91 -22.89
N GLN A 19 -15.66 -3.88 -22.10
CA GLN A 19 -14.65 -3.30 -21.21
C GLN A 19 -14.34 -4.20 -20.01
N ALA A 20 -15.32 -4.92 -19.47
CA ALA A 20 -15.10 -5.90 -18.43
C ALA A 20 -14.25 -7.08 -18.90
N GLN A 21 -14.51 -7.61 -20.08
CA GLN A 21 -13.73 -8.70 -20.68
C GLN A 21 -12.29 -8.27 -20.98
N SER A 22 -12.09 -7.07 -21.52
CA SER A 22 -10.74 -6.53 -21.82
C SER A 22 -9.93 -6.27 -20.53
N GLN A 23 -10.57 -5.92 -19.43
CA GLN A 23 -9.88 -5.78 -18.13
C GLN A 23 -9.42 -7.15 -17.61
N GLU A 24 -10.25 -8.17 -17.71
CA GLU A 24 -9.92 -9.55 -17.32
C GLU A 24 -8.74 -10.06 -18.14
N ASP A 25 -8.75 -9.85 -19.45
CA ASP A 25 -7.64 -10.24 -20.36
C ASP A 25 -6.32 -9.55 -19.95
N LEU A 26 -6.35 -8.27 -19.54
CA LEU A 26 -5.17 -7.56 -19.05
C LEU A 26 -4.68 -8.10 -17.72
N LYS A 27 -5.58 -8.42 -16.79
CA LYS A 27 -5.24 -9.03 -15.51
C LYS A 27 -4.56 -10.38 -15.73
N ASP A 28 -5.19 -11.29 -16.45
CA ASP A 28 -4.69 -12.63 -16.73
C ASP A 28 -3.32 -12.61 -17.42
N TYR A 29 -3.10 -11.59 -18.27
CA TYR A 29 -1.84 -11.47 -18.99
C TYR A 29 -0.70 -10.93 -18.13
N PHE A 30 -0.95 -9.99 -17.21
CA PHE A 30 0.10 -9.27 -16.49
C PHE A 30 0.23 -9.65 -15.02
N GLU A 31 -0.88 -9.88 -14.29
CA GLU A 31 -0.83 -10.07 -12.84
C GLU A 31 -0.05 -11.33 -12.45
N GLY A 32 0.72 -11.23 -11.38
CA GLY A 32 1.62 -12.29 -10.91
C GLY A 32 2.95 -12.40 -11.66
N LYS A 33 3.14 -11.71 -12.79
CA LYS A 33 4.37 -11.75 -13.58
C LYS A 33 5.39 -10.71 -13.15
N GLN A 34 6.66 -10.98 -13.42
CA GLN A 34 7.76 -10.09 -13.07
C GLN A 34 8.16 -9.18 -14.24
N VAL A 35 8.58 -7.98 -13.86
CA VAL A 35 9.09 -6.97 -14.78
C VAL A 35 10.33 -6.30 -14.17
N VAL A 36 11.26 -5.82 -15.00
CA VAL A 36 12.39 -5.01 -14.54
C VAL A 36 12.08 -3.54 -14.76
N VAL A 37 12.16 -2.75 -13.69
CA VAL A 37 11.84 -1.31 -13.74
C VAL A 37 13.06 -0.52 -14.18
N LYS A 38 12.88 0.43 -15.12
CA LYS A 38 13.98 1.21 -15.72
C LYS A 38 14.22 2.59 -15.08
N LEU A 39 13.46 2.95 -14.04
CA LEU A 39 13.60 4.22 -13.32
C LEU A 39 13.25 4.05 -11.84
N ASP A 40 13.71 4.98 -11.00
CA ASP A 40 13.36 5.01 -9.59
C ASP A 40 11.90 5.43 -9.40
N MET A 41 11.14 4.65 -8.62
CA MET A 41 9.72 4.87 -8.40
C MET A 41 9.43 5.33 -6.96
N PRO A 42 8.56 6.34 -6.76
CA PRO A 42 8.22 6.86 -5.45
C PRO A 42 7.40 5.84 -4.64
N GLY A 43 7.63 5.81 -3.32
CA GLY A 43 6.97 4.88 -2.38
C GLY A 43 5.59 5.35 -1.92
N ASP A 44 4.78 5.95 -2.78
CA ASP A 44 3.41 6.38 -2.45
C ASP A 44 2.38 5.88 -3.48
N LYS A 45 1.12 5.89 -3.08
CA LYS A 45 0.00 5.39 -3.90
C LYS A 45 -0.25 6.13 -5.21
N SER A 46 0.30 7.33 -5.39
CA SER A 46 0.12 8.07 -6.63
C SER A 46 1.03 7.55 -7.75
N GLY A 47 2.17 6.90 -7.42
CA GLY A 47 3.06 6.29 -8.39
C GLY A 47 3.61 7.28 -9.44
N ILE A 48 3.69 6.86 -10.69
CA ILE A 48 4.14 7.67 -11.82
C ILE A 48 3.02 7.78 -12.84
N ASP A 49 2.66 9.01 -13.19
CA ASP A 49 1.68 9.29 -14.23
C ASP A 49 2.36 9.33 -15.61
N LEU A 50 1.82 8.55 -16.55
CA LEU A 50 2.16 8.59 -17.99
C LEU A 50 1.00 9.19 -18.75
N ARG A 51 1.16 10.38 -19.29
CA ARG A 51 0.19 11.04 -20.17
C ARG A 51 0.49 10.66 -21.59
N LEU A 52 -0.24 9.68 -22.12
CA LEU A 52 0.09 9.05 -23.42
C LEU A 52 -0.15 9.98 -24.60
N ASP A 53 -0.97 11.02 -24.43
CA ASP A 53 -1.27 12.01 -25.46
C ASP A 53 -0.24 13.16 -25.50
N ASP A 54 0.68 13.22 -24.51
CA ASP A 54 1.70 14.26 -24.41
C ASP A 54 3.02 13.85 -25.10
N SER A 55 3.71 14.81 -25.67
CA SER A 55 5.06 14.61 -26.26
C SER A 55 6.12 14.25 -25.18
N ARG A 56 5.84 14.53 -23.92
CA ARG A 56 6.60 14.11 -22.74
C ARG A 56 5.65 13.38 -21.77
N PRO A 57 5.51 12.08 -21.92
CA PRO A 57 4.54 11.31 -21.15
C PRO A 57 4.75 11.37 -19.64
N VAL A 58 6.00 11.53 -19.16
CA VAL A 58 6.36 11.56 -17.74
C VAL A 58 6.94 12.91 -17.35
N ASP A 59 6.41 13.50 -16.28
CA ASP A 59 7.03 14.64 -15.59
C ASP A 59 8.12 14.13 -14.62
N PHE A 60 9.35 14.01 -15.13
CA PHE A 60 10.50 13.60 -14.32
C PHE A 60 10.83 14.55 -13.16
N ALA A 61 10.48 15.83 -13.27
CA ALA A 61 10.70 16.78 -12.18
C ALA A 61 9.75 16.47 -11.01
N GLU A 62 8.49 16.13 -11.30
CA GLU A 62 7.53 15.69 -10.28
C GLU A 62 7.93 14.33 -9.68
N VAL A 63 8.33 13.36 -10.50
CA VAL A 63 8.86 12.07 -10.01
C VAL A 63 10.03 12.30 -9.06
N GLY A 64 10.99 13.15 -9.42
CA GLY A 64 12.14 13.49 -8.58
C GLY A 64 11.75 14.18 -7.26
N ARG A 65 10.78 15.10 -7.27
CA ARG A 65 10.26 15.69 -6.03
C ARG A 65 9.61 14.65 -5.12
N ARG A 66 8.85 13.73 -5.69
CA ARG A 66 8.13 12.69 -4.93
C ARG A 66 9.04 11.60 -4.40
N THR A 67 10.03 11.15 -5.18
CA THR A 67 11.05 10.20 -4.68
C THR A 67 11.88 10.81 -3.54
N LYS A 68 12.21 12.11 -3.62
CA LYS A 68 12.88 12.82 -2.53
C LYS A 68 12.00 12.93 -1.27
N ARG A 69 10.70 13.16 -1.43
CA ARG A 69 9.75 13.33 -0.30
C ARG A 69 9.35 12.02 0.36
N PHE A 70 9.07 10.99 -0.44
CA PHE A 70 8.45 9.74 0.03
C PHE A 70 9.41 8.55 0.02
N GLY A 71 10.62 8.72 -0.50
CA GLY A 71 11.59 7.66 -0.70
C GLY A 71 11.36 6.91 -2.02
N VAL A 72 12.33 6.08 -2.39
CA VAL A 72 12.30 5.17 -3.53
C VAL A 72 11.86 3.81 -3.05
N SER A 73 10.72 3.32 -3.52
CA SER A 73 10.19 2.00 -3.18
C SER A 73 10.70 0.91 -4.14
N ILE A 74 10.82 1.24 -5.42
CA ILE A 74 11.38 0.36 -6.44
C ILE A 74 12.50 1.14 -7.13
N ARG A 75 13.70 0.59 -7.16
CA ARG A 75 14.86 1.23 -7.79
C ARG A 75 14.96 0.83 -9.25
N ARG A 76 15.63 1.66 -10.02
CA ARG A 76 16.02 1.29 -11.38
C ARG A 76 16.83 0.00 -11.37
N GLY A 77 16.41 -0.96 -12.19
CA GLY A 77 17.01 -2.29 -12.31
C GLY A 77 16.42 -3.34 -11.38
N ASP A 78 15.55 -2.94 -10.44
CA ASP A 78 14.87 -3.90 -9.58
C ASP A 78 13.80 -4.69 -10.34
N GLU A 79 13.69 -5.96 -9.99
CA GLU A 79 12.55 -6.80 -10.38
C GLU A 79 11.34 -6.45 -9.51
N ALA A 80 10.20 -6.28 -10.15
CA ALA A 80 8.94 -6.00 -9.48
C ALA A 80 7.83 -6.90 -10.04
N THR A 81 6.96 -7.39 -9.17
CA THR A 81 5.82 -8.18 -9.60
C THR A 81 4.64 -7.28 -9.91
N VAL A 82 3.98 -7.51 -11.03
CA VAL A 82 2.70 -6.86 -11.34
C VAL A 82 1.63 -7.42 -10.41
N THR A 83 1.16 -6.60 -9.46
CA THR A 83 0.21 -7.04 -8.43
C THR A 83 -1.23 -6.73 -8.78
N LEU A 84 -1.46 -5.74 -9.63
CA LEU A 84 -2.80 -5.39 -10.10
C LEU A 84 -2.74 -4.60 -11.40
N VAL A 85 -3.65 -4.91 -12.33
CA VAL A 85 -3.96 -4.08 -13.50
C VAL A 85 -5.43 -3.69 -13.43
N LYS A 86 -5.71 -2.39 -13.29
CA LYS A 86 -7.08 -1.87 -13.15
C LYS A 86 -7.37 -0.83 -14.20
N VAL A 87 -8.47 -1.05 -14.94
CA VAL A 87 -8.98 -0.10 -15.92
C VAL A 87 -10.00 0.82 -15.25
N ASN A 88 -9.70 2.10 -15.21
CA ASN A 88 -10.61 3.16 -14.79
C ASN A 88 -11.12 3.92 -16.03
N LYS A 89 -12.01 4.88 -15.84
CA LYS A 89 -12.60 5.64 -16.96
C LYS A 89 -11.54 6.34 -17.83
N LYS A 90 -10.51 6.94 -17.20
CA LYS A 90 -9.51 7.78 -17.87
C LYS A 90 -8.08 7.24 -17.79
N ASN A 91 -7.83 6.20 -17.02
CA ASN A 91 -6.48 5.64 -16.88
C ASN A 91 -6.50 4.13 -16.68
N ILE A 92 -5.36 3.51 -16.97
CA ILE A 92 -5.02 2.15 -16.58
C ILE A 92 -4.00 2.24 -15.45
N GLU A 93 -4.34 1.70 -14.27
CA GLU A 93 -3.39 1.54 -13.16
C GLU A 93 -2.63 0.23 -13.34
N PHE A 94 -1.31 0.31 -13.36
CA PHE A 94 -0.39 -0.81 -13.44
C PHE A 94 0.44 -0.86 -12.16
N GLN A 95 0.00 -1.67 -11.19
CA GLN A 95 0.58 -1.71 -9.85
C GLN A 95 1.72 -2.72 -9.77
N LEU A 96 2.81 -2.31 -9.13
CA LEU A 96 4.03 -3.07 -8.95
C LEU A 96 4.29 -3.27 -7.45
N SER A 97 4.44 -4.53 -7.03
CA SER A 97 4.80 -4.93 -5.66
C SER A 97 3.92 -4.31 -4.57
N GLY A 98 2.60 -4.12 -4.84
CA GLY A 98 1.62 -3.57 -3.90
C GLY A 98 1.11 -2.17 -4.24
N GLY A 99 1.63 -1.51 -5.28
CA GLY A 99 1.08 -0.27 -5.83
C GLY A 99 1.33 1.01 -5.04
N GLY A 100 2.17 0.98 -3.99
CA GLY A 100 2.59 2.13 -3.19
C GLY A 100 1.81 2.30 -1.88
N TYR A 101 2.46 2.94 -0.90
CA TYR A 101 1.91 3.20 0.43
C TYR A 101 0.56 3.92 0.37
N GLY A 102 -0.41 3.42 1.12
CA GLY A 102 -1.79 3.90 1.17
C GLY A 102 -2.71 3.30 0.11
N THR A 103 -2.24 2.32 -0.69
CA THR A 103 -3.07 1.60 -1.68
C THR A 103 -3.95 0.55 -1.01
N ALA A 104 -3.37 -0.30 -0.17
CA ALA A 104 -4.04 -1.41 0.50
C ALA A 104 -4.54 -1.03 1.92
N GLY A 105 -4.85 0.24 2.16
CA GLY A 105 -5.26 0.70 3.49
C GLY A 105 -4.11 0.84 4.47
N ASP A 106 -2.85 0.71 4.02
CA ASP A 106 -1.68 0.88 4.87
C ASP A 106 -1.69 2.29 5.45
N SER A 107 -1.84 2.38 6.74
CA SER A 107 -1.72 3.62 7.49
C SER A 107 -1.03 3.34 8.81
N VAL A 108 -0.14 4.22 9.21
CA VAL A 108 0.42 4.19 10.56
C VAL A 108 -0.46 5.08 11.42
N SER A 109 -1.05 4.50 12.45
CA SER A 109 -1.77 5.29 13.46
C SER A 109 -0.76 6.11 14.24
N LYS A 110 -0.89 7.44 14.20
CA LYS A 110 -0.11 8.31 15.07
C LYS A 110 -0.74 8.30 16.45
N PRO A 111 -0.01 7.89 17.49
CA PRO A 111 -0.53 7.88 18.84
C PRO A 111 -0.81 9.32 19.28
N SER A 112 -1.99 9.55 19.86
CA SER A 112 -2.33 10.83 20.48
C SER A 112 -2.14 10.69 21.99
N ILE A 113 -1.01 11.15 22.51
CA ILE A 113 -0.71 11.16 23.95
C ILE A 113 -1.07 12.54 24.48
N ASN A 114 -1.97 12.58 25.47
CA ASN A 114 -2.26 13.82 26.17
C ASN A 114 -1.08 14.18 27.07
N THR A 115 -0.39 15.28 26.78
CA THR A 115 0.78 15.73 27.54
C THR A 115 0.44 16.76 28.62
N TYR A 116 -0.83 17.13 28.75
CA TYR A 116 -1.29 18.07 29.77
C TYR A 116 -1.64 17.32 31.05
N VAL A 117 -1.06 17.72 32.18
CA VAL A 117 -1.38 17.25 33.51
C VAL A 117 -2.15 18.35 34.24
N ALA A 118 -3.40 18.07 34.59
CA ALA A 118 -4.22 19.01 35.35
C ALA A 118 -3.69 19.19 36.77
N LYS A 119 -3.86 20.41 37.35
CA LYS A 119 -3.59 20.63 38.76
C LYS A 119 -4.39 19.67 39.62
N SER A 120 -3.72 19.03 40.58
CA SER A 120 -4.40 18.16 41.56
C SER A 120 -5.30 18.99 42.48
N GLU A 121 -6.29 18.35 43.09
CA GLU A 121 -7.14 18.99 44.09
C GLU A 121 -6.32 19.45 45.31
N ARG A 122 -5.22 18.77 45.62
CA ARG A 122 -4.28 19.16 46.67
C ARG A 122 -3.51 20.44 46.27
N GLU A 123 -3.06 20.55 45.02
CA GLU A 123 -2.40 21.77 44.52
C GLU A 123 -3.34 22.97 44.57
N LYS A 124 -4.61 22.82 44.19
CA LYS A 124 -5.63 23.87 44.23
C LYS A 124 -5.92 24.31 45.70
N ARG A 125 -6.04 23.38 46.62
CA ARG A 125 -6.25 23.67 48.03
C ARG A 125 -5.06 24.41 48.61
N LEU A 126 -3.84 23.99 48.34
CA LEU A 126 -2.64 24.67 48.82
C LEU A 126 -2.51 26.08 48.22
N GLU A 127 -2.90 26.31 46.96
CA GLU A 127 -2.96 27.66 46.39
C GLU A 127 -3.92 28.57 47.15
N ASP A 128 -5.08 28.05 47.58
CA ASP A 128 -6.05 28.79 48.37
C ASP A 128 -5.54 29.00 49.79
N ASP A 129 -4.92 28.02 50.44
CA ASP A 129 -4.33 28.11 51.78
C ASP A 129 -3.20 29.14 51.80
N VAL A 130 -2.27 29.13 50.83
CA VAL A 130 -1.20 30.13 50.69
C VAL A 130 -1.78 31.54 50.56
N ARG A 131 -2.87 31.69 49.77
CA ARG A 131 -3.53 32.99 49.57
C ARG A 131 -4.15 33.55 50.88
N ASN A 132 -4.70 32.70 51.72
CA ASN A 132 -5.45 33.08 52.91
C ASN A 132 -4.59 33.13 54.17
N GLU A 133 -3.39 32.51 54.18
CA GLU A 133 -2.51 32.44 55.32
C GLU A 133 -1.88 33.82 55.66
N LYS A 134 -1.96 34.23 56.91
CA LYS A 134 -1.44 35.52 57.42
C LYS A 134 -0.11 35.40 58.18
N ASP A 135 0.20 34.23 58.77
CA ASP A 135 1.48 33.98 59.42
C ASP A 135 2.59 33.76 58.35
N PRO A 136 3.62 34.62 58.30
CA PRO A 136 4.68 34.48 57.29
C PRO A 136 5.44 33.15 57.35
N ARG A 137 5.59 32.56 58.54
CA ARG A 137 6.28 31.26 58.66
C ARG A 137 5.45 30.11 58.15
N GLN A 138 4.16 30.11 58.46
CA GLN A 138 3.19 29.13 57.95
C GLN A 138 3.04 29.24 56.43
N LYS A 139 2.89 30.49 55.97
CA LYS A 139 2.79 30.79 54.51
C LYS A 139 3.96 30.22 53.75
N LYS A 140 5.19 30.46 54.19
CA LYS A 140 6.39 29.91 53.56
C LYS A 140 6.39 28.39 53.46
N ARG A 141 5.94 27.68 54.55
CA ARG A 141 5.84 26.21 54.52
C ARG A 141 4.83 25.72 53.49
N LEU A 142 3.70 26.41 53.33
CA LEU A 142 2.68 26.07 52.36
C LEU A 142 3.17 26.36 50.92
N GLU A 143 3.92 27.46 50.72
CA GLU A 143 4.57 27.78 49.44
C GLU A 143 5.59 26.70 49.03
N ASP A 144 6.45 26.25 49.96
CA ASP A 144 7.41 25.17 49.71
C ASP A 144 6.69 23.88 49.29
N GLN A 145 5.58 23.51 49.99
CA GLN A 145 4.76 22.34 49.62
C GLN A 145 4.07 22.49 48.25
N LEU A 146 3.61 23.69 47.91
CA LEU A 146 2.98 23.99 46.65
C LEU A 146 4.00 23.88 45.50
N ASP A 147 5.21 24.38 45.71
CA ASP A 147 6.28 24.30 44.74
C ASP A 147 6.72 22.83 44.49
N ASP A 148 6.77 22.00 45.53
CA ASP A 148 7.02 20.57 45.39
C ASP A 148 5.99 19.90 44.45
N LEU A 149 4.68 20.17 44.65
CA LEU A 149 3.62 19.63 43.80
C LEU A 149 3.68 20.15 42.38
N ARG A 150 4.02 21.43 42.19
CA ARG A 150 4.23 22.01 40.85
C ARG A 150 5.38 21.32 40.12
N HIS A 151 6.50 21.13 40.81
CA HIS A 151 7.64 20.40 40.23
C HIS A 151 7.34 18.93 39.92
N GLU A 152 6.50 18.27 40.73
CA GLU A 152 6.05 16.92 40.43
C GLU A 152 5.19 16.90 39.16
N ARG A 153 4.25 17.82 39.00
CA ARG A 153 3.40 17.94 37.83
C ARG A 153 4.25 18.29 36.58
N GLU A 154 5.20 19.21 36.70
CA GLU A 154 6.12 19.58 35.59
C GLU A 154 6.99 18.40 35.14
N ARG A 155 7.47 17.58 36.10
CA ARG A 155 8.23 16.35 35.78
C ARG A 155 7.34 15.33 35.04
N GLU A 156 6.09 15.17 35.45
CA GLU A 156 5.15 14.28 34.79
C GLU A 156 4.80 14.77 33.38
N GLU A 157 4.55 16.08 33.20
CA GLU A 157 4.36 16.66 31.87
C GLU A 157 5.59 16.47 30.97
N ALA A 158 6.79 16.65 31.50
CA ALA A 158 8.03 16.45 30.74
C ALA A 158 8.19 14.96 30.34
N ARG A 159 7.81 14.02 31.21
CA ARG A 159 7.81 12.59 30.91
C ARG A 159 6.85 12.26 29.79
N LEU A 160 5.60 12.74 29.87
CA LEU A 160 4.57 12.52 28.85
C LEU A 160 4.96 13.15 27.49
N LYS A 161 5.58 14.34 27.52
CA LYS A 161 6.12 14.98 26.28
C LYS A 161 7.23 14.15 25.65
N ALA A 162 8.13 13.60 26.47
CA ALA A 162 9.20 12.73 25.97
C ALA A 162 8.63 11.42 25.39
N GLU A 163 7.64 10.82 26.04
CA GLU A 163 6.95 9.63 25.56
C GLU A 163 6.21 9.89 24.23
N ALA A 164 5.51 11.03 24.14
CA ALA A 164 4.83 11.44 22.90
C ALA A 164 5.83 11.63 21.74
N ALA A 165 6.95 12.28 22.01
CA ALA A 165 8.00 12.48 21.00
C ALA A 165 8.63 11.16 20.53
N GLN A 166 8.86 10.21 21.45
CA GLN A 166 9.36 8.88 21.09
C GLN A 166 8.34 8.11 20.24
N ALA A 167 7.06 8.14 20.62
CA ALA A 167 5.99 7.50 19.87
C ALA A 167 5.83 8.08 18.45
N GLU A 168 6.00 9.40 18.30
CA GLU A 168 5.98 10.05 16.98
C GLU A 168 7.16 9.60 16.12
N ILE A 169 8.38 9.57 16.66
CA ILE A 169 9.58 9.09 15.95
C ILE A 169 9.40 7.63 15.48
N LEU A 170 8.85 6.76 16.32
CA LEU A 170 8.58 5.37 15.97
C LEU A 170 7.53 5.27 14.85
N ALA A 171 6.45 6.05 14.94
CA ALA A 171 5.41 6.08 13.91
C ALA A 171 5.95 6.57 12.57
N GLU A 172 6.79 7.60 12.57
CA GLU A 172 7.45 8.11 11.35
C GLU A 172 8.42 7.10 10.74
N ALA A 173 9.21 6.41 11.58
CA ALA A 173 10.12 5.36 11.11
C ALA A 173 9.35 4.18 10.50
N GLN A 174 8.24 3.78 11.12
CA GLN A 174 7.35 2.74 10.62
C GLN A 174 6.69 3.16 9.29
N GLU A 175 6.17 4.38 9.21
CA GLU A 175 5.58 4.92 7.96
C GLU A 175 6.62 4.94 6.84
N ARG A 176 7.86 5.39 7.12
CA ARG A 176 8.95 5.40 6.14
C ARG A 176 9.27 3.99 5.64
N ASN A 177 9.36 3.01 6.54
CA ASN A 177 9.59 1.63 6.16
C ASN A 177 8.48 1.08 5.25
N LEU A 178 7.21 1.36 5.61
CA LEU A 178 6.07 0.98 4.77
C LEU A 178 6.15 1.62 3.38
N ARG A 179 6.51 2.89 3.26
CA ARG A 179 6.69 3.56 1.96
C ARG A 179 7.75 2.88 1.10
N LEU A 180 8.87 2.47 1.70
CA LEU A 180 9.96 1.81 0.98
C LEU A 180 9.62 0.36 0.55
N THR A 181 8.64 -0.27 1.17
CA THR A 181 8.31 -1.69 0.94
C THR A 181 6.97 -1.93 0.25
N SER A 182 6.13 -0.91 0.10
CA SER A 182 4.76 -1.06 -0.46
C SER A 182 4.70 -1.02 -1.99
N GLY A 183 5.85 -1.03 -2.66
CA GLY A 183 5.87 -0.96 -4.12
C GLY A 183 5.51 0.42 -4.68
N SER A 184 5.10 0.45 -5.94
CA SER A 184 4.70 1.68 -6.65
C SER A 184 3.75 1.33 -7.79
N ARG A 185 3.39 2.31 -8.63
CA ARG A 185 2.54 2.07 -9.81
C ARG A 185 2.86 3.01 -10.95
N PHE A 186 2.45 2.60 -12.15
CA PHE A 186 2.24 3.49 -13.29
C PHE A 186 0.75 3.73 -13.48
N ASN A 187 0.38 4.97 -13.79
CA ASN A 187 -0.98 5.34 -14.22
C ASN A 187 -0.89 5.82 -15.67
N LEU A 188 -1.42 5.04 -16.60
CA LEU A 188 -1.45 5.38 -18.01
C LEU A 188 -2.70 6.25 -18.26
N TRP A 189 -2.51 7.56 -18.39
CA TRP A 189 -3.59 8.52 -18.56
C TRP A 189 -3.92 8.80 -20.01
N PHE A 190 -5.20 8.96 -20.27
CA PHE A 190 -5.79 9.33 -21.55
C PHE A 190 -6.64 10.61 -21.38
N GLU A 191 -6.74 11.43 -22.40
CA GLU A 191 -7.41 12.74 -22.33
C GLU A 191 -8.88 12.61 -21.91
N ASP A 192 -9.68 11.78 -22.61
CA ASP A 192 -11.12 11.63 -22.36
C ASP A 192 -11.47 10.32 -21.65
N ARG A 193 -11.15 9.21 -22.25
CA ARG A 193 -11.38 7.84 -21.73
C ARG A 193 -10.33 6.89 -22.28
N VAL A 194 -10.18 5.76 -21.61
CA VAL A 194 -9.35 4.67 -22.10
C VAL A 194 -9.98 4.14 -23.40
N PRO A 195 -9.28 4.25 -24.55
CA PRO A 195 -9.80 3.75 -25.82
C PRO A 195 -9.69 2.21 -25.88
N ALA A 196 -10.54 1.57 -26.67
CA ALA A 196 -10.61 0.11 -26.74
C ALA A 196 -9.29 -0.51 -27.24
N GLU A 197 -8.58 0.15 -28.14
CA GLU A 197 -7.27 -0.27 -28.67
C GLU A 197 -6.17 -0.26 -27.62
N ALA A 198 -6.28 0.55 -26.56
CA ALA A 198 -5.36 0.56 -25.42
C ALA A 198 -5.60 -0.59 -24.44
N LEU A 199 -6.75 -1.25 -24.51
CA LEU A 199 -7.13 -2.37 -23.65
C LEU A 199 -6.55 -3.72 -24.14
N THR A 200 -5.35 -3.70 -24.69
CA THR A 200 -4.65 -4.89 -25.15
C THR A 200 -3.28 -5.02 -24.46
N PRO A 201 -2.81 -6.24 -24.17
CA PRO A 201 -1.47 -6.43 -23.62
C PRO A 201 -0.36 -5.78 -24.45
N GLY A 202 -0.48 -5.80 -25.79
CA GLY A 202 0.47 -5.17 -26.69
C GLY A 202 0.55 -3.65 -26.52
N ALA A 203 -0.61 -2.98 -26.41
CA ALA A 203 -0.69 -1.54 -26.20
C ALA A 203 -0.11 -1.11 -24.84
N VAL A 204 -0.45 -1.82 -23.76
CA VAL A 204 0.11 -1.56 -22.43
C VAL A 204 1.61 -1.78 -22.39
N LYS A 205 2.12 -2.86 -23.02
CA LYS A 205 3.57 -3.10 -23.15
C LYS A 205 4.26 -1.98 -23.94
N ALA A 206 3.67 -1.54 -25.04
CA ALA A 206 4.22 -0.45 -25.85
C ALA A 206 4.27 0.86 -25.07
N ALA A 207 3.21 1.20 -24.32
CA ALA A 207 3.15 2.40 -23.48
C ALA A 207 4.19 2.39 -22.35
N LEU A 208 4.52 1.22 -21.82
CA LEU A 208 5.47 1.06 -20.71
C LEU A 208 6.90 0.72 -21.17
N ALA A 209 7.17 0.53 -22.47
CA ALA A 209 8.43 0.00 -22.98
C ALA A 209 9.69 0.78 -22.56
N ASP A 210 9.59 2.11 -22.44
CA ASP A 210 10.67 2.98 -22.01
C ASP A 210 10.95 2.90 -20.51
N TYR A 211 9.98 2.45 -19.72
CA TYR A 211 9.99 2.48 -18.26
C TYR A 211 10.07 1.10 -17.62
N VAL A 212 9.70 0.06 -18.36
CA VAL A 212 9.61 -1.32 -17.88
C VAL A 212 10.15 -2.27 -18.94
N GLU A 213 10.94 -3.24 -18.53
CA GLU A 213 11.34 -4.37 -19.35
C GLU A 213 10.50 -5.59 -18.97
N PHE A 214 9.83 -6.17 -19.97
CA PHE A 214 9.00 -7.35 -19.83
C PHE A 214 9.83 -8.58 -20.19
N ASP A 215 10.12 -9.46 -19.22
CA ASP A 215 10.90 -10.68 -19.48
C ASP A 215 10.17 -11.56 -20.53
N THR A 216 10.89 -11.94 -21.58
CA THR A 216 10.35 -12.80 -22.64
C THR A 216 9.92 -14.17 -22.13
N ARG A 217 10.49 -14.67 -21.02
CA ARG A 217 10.12 -15.95 -20.39
C ARG A 217 8.75 -15.90 -19.74
N ASP A 218 8.39 -14.77 -19.12
CA ASP A 218 7.10 -14.58 -18.46
C ASP A 218 6.02 -14.09 -19.43
N PHE A 219 6.41 -13.32 -20.47
CA PHE A 219 5.52 -12.68 -21.44
C PHE A 219 5.62 -13.23 -22.86
N GLY A 220 6.45 -14.26 -23.10
CA GLY A 220 6.51 -14.98 -24.36
C GLY A 220 5.21 -15.75 -24.53
N GLY A 221 4.45 -15.43 -25.60
CA GLY A 221 3.23 -16.16 -25.93
C GLY A 221 3.53 -17.65 -26.08
N ARG A 222 2.76 -18.50 -25.41
CA ARG A 222 2.69 -19.91 -25.74
C ARG A 222 2.20 -20.01 -27.18
N ASP A 223 3.13 -20.27 -28.09
CA ASP A 223 2.78 -20.72 -29.44
C ASP A 223 1.97 -22.02 -29.28
N LYS A 224 0.71 -22.00 -29.70
CA LYS A 224 -0.25 -23.14 -29.60
C LYS A 224 0.18 -24.36 -30.46
N ARG A 225 1.47 -24.62 -30.63
CA ARG A 225 1.99 -25.69 -31.50
C ARG A 225 2.85 -26.74 -30.82
N ASP A 226 2.88 -26.82 -29.49
CA ASP A 226 3.66 -27.88 -28.83
C ASP A 226 2.87 -28.58 -27.71
N GLU A 227 1.67 -29.12 -28.03
CA GLU A 227 0.89 -29.99 -27.14
C GLU A 227 1.40 -31.43 -27.10
N THR A 228 2.58 -31.75 -27.61
CA THR A 228 3.12 -33.12 -27.66
C THR A 228 4.47 -33.31 -26.98
N ARG A 229 4.72 -32.61 -25.87
CA ARG A 229 5.85 -32.96 -25.04
C ARG A 229 5.41 -33.28 -23.62
N PRO A 230 5.55 -34.53 -23.15
CA PRO A 230 5.25 -34.86 -21.76
C PRO A 230 6.19 -34.09 -20.86
N ASP A 231 5.59 -33.35 -19.94
CA ASP A 231 6.22 -32.57 -18.88
C ASP A 231 7.18 -33.46 -18.05
N ARG A 232 8.48 -33.39 -18.34
CA ARG A 232 9.56 -33.96 -17.57
C ARG A 232 10.45 -32.86 -17.04
N SER A 233 9.93 -32.10 -16.09
CA SER A 233 10.80 -31.43 -15.09
C SER A 233 10.00 -30.86 -13.92
N SER A 234 9.39 -31.73 -13.13
CA SER A 234 9.15 -31.41 -11.72
C SER A 234 10.49 -31.53 -10.96
N SER A 235 11.45 -30.70 -11.30
CA SER A 235 12.55 -30.43 -10.39
C SER A 235 11.96 -29.61 -9.23
N SER A 236 12.00 -30.16 -8.02
CA SER A 236 11.71 -29.50 -6.75
C SER A 236 12.46 -28.17 -6.64
N ARG A 237 11.90 -27.11 -7.23
CA ARG A 237 12.30 -25.74 -6.89
C ARG A 237 11.79 -25.50 -5.50
N SER A 238 12.69 -25.38 -4.52
CA SER A 238 12.33 -24.91 -3.19
C SER A 238 11.52 -23.63 -3.34
N PHE A 239 10.32 -23.59 -2.75
CA PHE A 239 9.46 -22.41 -2.76
C PHE A 239 10.21 -21.27 -2.08
N VAL A 240 10.35 -20.15 -2.78
CA VAL A 240 10.95 -18.93 -2.22
C VAL A 240 9.83 -17.94 -1.99
N LEU A 241 9.57 -17.60 -0.72
CA LEU A 241 8.58 -16.59 -0.36
C LEU A 241 9.06 -15.22 -0.84
N ARG A 242 8.26 -14.59 -1.70
CA ARG A 242 8.53 -13.27 -2.26
C ARG A 242 7.22 -12.54 -2.53
N LYS A 243 7.25 -11.22 -2.59
CA LYS A 243 6.09 -10.46 -3.04
C LYS A 243 5.69 -10.89 -4.45
N GLY A 244 4.39 -10.94 -4.71
CA GLY A 244 3.83 -11.34 -5.99
C GLY A 244 3.49 -12.81 -6.15
N VAL A 245 3.85 -13.67 -5.19
CA VAL A 245 3.31 -15.02 -5.16
C VAL A 245 1.83 -14.97 -4.80
N THR A 246 1.06 -15.91 -5.31
CA THR A 246 -0.37 -16.00 -5.02
C THR A 246 -0.63 -16.60 -3.64
N GLU A 247 -1.81 -16.30 -3.06
CA GLU A 247 -2.26 -16.94 -1.82
C GLU A 247 -2.25 -18.46 -1.94
N GLN A 248 -2.60 -18.99 -3.12
CA GLN A 248 -2.58 -20.44 -3.37
C GLN A 248 -1.16 -21.04 -3.34
N GLU A 249 -0.17 -20.31 -3.85
CA GLU A 249 1.24 -20.75 -3.80
C GLU A 249 1.78 -20.72 -2.36
N VAL A 250 1.40 -19.72 -1.57
CA VAL A 250 1.75 -19.64 -0.15
C VAL A 250 1.07 -20.75 0.63
N ASN A 251 -0.23 -21.01 0.40
CA ASN A 251 -0.95 -22.12 1.03
C ASN A 251 -0.34 -23.48 0.67
N ARG A 252 0.13 -23.66 -0.57
CA ARG A 252 0.79 -24.90 -0.99
C ARG A 252 2.14 -25.10 -0.28
N ALA A 253 2.85 -24.03 0.02
CA ALA A 253 4.17 -24.08 0.64
C ALA A 253 4.11 -24.20 2.17
N TYR A 254 3.20 -23.47 2.83
CA TYR A 254 3.11 -23.37 4.28
C TYR A 254 1.85 -24.04 4.88
N GLY A 255 0.96 -24.59 4.04
CA GLY A 255 -0.30 -25.17 4.49
C GLY A 255 -1.41 -24.13 4.65
N GLU A 256 -2.53 -24.57 5.26
CA GLU A 256 -3.67 -23.69 5.57
C GLU A 256 -3.26 -22.64 6.62
N PRO A 257 -3.72 -21.41 6.49
CA PRO A 257 -3.40 -20.36 7.44
C PRO A 257 -4.05 -20.60 8.81
N LEU A 258 -3.33 -20.29 9.90
CA LEU A 258 -3.85 -20.32 11.28
C LEU A 258 -4.99 -19.30 11.48
N SER A 259 -4.91 -18.18 10.80
CA SER A 259 -5.97 -17.16 10.78
C SER A 259 -6.04 -16.51 9.40
N ARG A 260 -7.25 -16.16 8.97
CA ARG A 260 -7.50 -15.50 7.69
C ARG A 260 -8.60 -14.46 7.88
N GLN A 261 -8.28 -13.21 7.63
CA GLN A 261 -9.22 -12.08 7.67
C GLN A 261 -9.32 -11.47 6.28
N ILE A 262 -10.55 -11.17 5.85
CA ILE A 262 -10.82 -10.51 4.57
C ILE A 262 -11.45 -9.18 4.86
N GLU A 263 -10.88 -8.12 4.32
CA GLU A 263 -11.38 -6.76 4.42
C GLU A 263 -11.57 -6.18 3.01
N GLN A 264 -12.74 -5.60 2.74
CA GLN A 264 -12.99 -4.87 1.51
C GLN A 264 -12.56 -3.41 1.70
N VAL A 265 -11.45 -3.03 1.10
CA VAL A 265 -10.93 -1.66 1.13
C VAL A 265 -11.20 -1.00 -0.20
N LYS A 266 -12.23 -0.17 -0.27
CA LYS A 266 -12.74 0.44 -1.52
C LYS A 266 -13.17 -0.65 -2.51
N ASN A 267 -12.38 -0.86 -3.57
CA ASN A 267 -12.64 -1.81 -4.64
C ASN A 267 -11.65 -3.00 -4.62
N PHE A 268 -10.91 -3.18 -3.52
CA PHE A 268 -9.91 -4.24 -3.38
C PHE A 268 -10.27 -5.18 -2.24
N SER A 269 -10.03 -6.46 -2.45
CA SER A 269 -10.04 -7.47 -1.40
C SER A 269 -8.65 -7.56 -0.77
N LEU A 270 -8.54 -7.15 0.49
CA LEU A 270 -7.34 -7.32 1.31
C LEU A 270 -7.52 -8.57 2.17
N VAL A 271 -6.63 -9.54 2.00
CA VAL A 271 -6.58 -10.73 2.85
C VAL A 271 -5.36 -10.65 3.74
N THR A 272 -5.56 -10.74 5.05
CA THR A 272 -4.50 -10.88 6.05
C THR A 272 -4.53 -12.30 6.56
N ALA A 273 -3.46 -13.05 6.35
CA ALA A 273 -3.34 -14.45 6.75
C ALA A 273 -2.08 -14.69 7.58
N THR A 274 -2.19 -15.53 8.61
CA THR A 274 -1.07 -15.94 9.45
C THR A 274 -0.84 -17.44 9.22
N TYR A 275 0.39 -17.82 8.91
CA TYR A 275 0.82 -19.21 8.70
C TYR A 275 1.80 -19.63 9.78
N GLU A 276 1.79 -20.89 10.12
CA GLU A 276 2.83 -21.49 10.95
C GLU A 276 4.04 -21.86 10.07
N THR A 277 5.24 -21.56 10.56
CA THR A 277 6.49 -21.93 9.90
C THR A 277 7.39 -22.67 10.88
N GLU A 278 8.41 -23.37 10.39
CA GLU A 278 9.37 -24.09 11.25
C GLU A 278 10.03 -23.16 12.27
N ASP A 279 10.34 -21.93 11.87
CA ASP A 279 11.04 -20.92 12.68
C ASP A 279 10.13 -19.95 13.43
N GLY A 280 8.79 -20.03 13.26
CA GLY A 280 7.88 -19.09 13.91
C GLY A 280 6.55 -18.91 13.17
N GLN A 281 6.14 -17.66 12.96
CA GLN A 281 4.92 -17.32 12.24
C GLN A 281 5.19 -16.37 11.08
N LEU A 282 4.51 -16.64 9.96
CA LEU A 282 4.47 -15.78 8.79
C LEU A 282 3.14 -15.03 8.77
N LEU A 283 3.18 -13.70 8.89
CA LEU A 283 2.04 -12.83 8.63
C LEU A 283 2.11 -12.34 7.17
N ALA A 284 1.10 -12.64 6.39
CA ALA A 284 1.03 -12.33 4.96
C ALA A 284 -0.19 -11.47 4.64
N HIS A 285 0.02 -10.44 3.81
CA HIS A 285 -1.04 -9.57 3.30
C HIS A 285 -1.15 -9.74 1.79
N PHE A 286 -2.33 -10.11 1.33
CA PHE A 286 -2.62 -10.28 -0.08
C PHE A 286 -3.62 -9.21 -0.53
N VAL A 287 -3.42 -8.67 -1.72
CA VAL A 287 -4.38 -7.82 -2.42
C VAL A 287 -4.81 -8.56 -3.67
N GLU A 288 -6.11 -8.77 -3.84
CA GLU A 288 -6.66 -9.55 -4.97
C GLU A 288 -5.99 -10.94 -5.10
N GLY A 289 -5.66 -11.57 -3.96
CA GLY A 289 -5.04 -12.89 -3.93
C GLY A 289 -3.53 -12.92 -4.20
N VAL A 290 -2.86 -11.76 -4.37
CA VAL A 290 -1.41 -11.65 -4.62
C VAL A 290 -0.70 -11.10 -3.38
N LEU A 291 0.39 -11.75 -2.94
CA LEU A 291 1.17 -11.37 -1.77
C LEU A 291 1.87 -10.05 -2.01
N VAL A 292 1.45 -9.02 -1.28
CA VAL A 292 2.02 -7.68 -1.38
C VAL A 292 2.98 -7.36 -0.22
N ARG A 293 2.78 -8.01 0.92
CA ARG A 293 3.61 -7.81 2.11
C ARG A 293 3.62 -9.05 2.98
N TYR A 294 4.75 -9.31 3.62
CA TYR A 294 4.86 -10.33 4.65
C TYR A 294 5.88 -9.95 5.72
N SER A 295 5.73 -10.53 6.91
CA SER A 295 6.70 -10.46 7.99
C SER A 295 6.81 -11.83 8.67
N MET A 296 8.01 -12.19 9.08
CA MET A 296 8.27 -13.41 9.85
C MET A 296 8.63 -13.02 11.27
N SER A 297 8.01 -13.67 12.25
CA SER A 297 8.38 -13.56 13.66
C SER A 297 8.94 -14.89 14.12
N SER A 298 10.13 -14.90 14.74
CA SER A 298 10.68 -16.08 15.40
C SER A 298 9.92 -16.42 16.67
N LYS A 299 9.90 -17.69 17.03
CA LYS A 299 9.41 -18.17 18.34
C LYS A 299 10.30 -17.71 19.46
#